data_d420e445a2e8033b9ecc5408ae5377f6
#
_entry.id   d420e445a2e8033b9ecc5408ae5377f6
#
_cell.length_a   1.000
_cell.length_b   1.000
_cell.length_c   1.000
_cell.angle_alpha   90.00
_cell.angle_beta   90.00
_cell.angle_gamma   90.00
#
_symmetry.space_group_name_H-M   'P 1'
#
loop_
_entity.id
_entity.type
_entity.pdbx_description
1 polymer ?
#
loop_
_entity_poly.entity_id
_entity_poly.type
_entity_poly.pdbx_seq_one_letter_code
_entity_poly.pdbx_strand_id
1 'polypeptide(L)'
;IENPTWEASKQGVSMGGYGLSIRTEDIAKFGQLYLQRGMWNGKQLVPAAWVDSATSRWMSNGSNPASDWDQGYGFQFWRCRNGVFRGDGAHGQFCVVLPELDAVVAITAGTRDLQGVLNVVWAKILPALQAGRDGALPVDAGAERKLKEKLASLALKKSVAVETPAVAKEIAGRRYVFPKNPQMIEAITLTPSDEDAAAMQMTVTINGAEDRVKLTSTAWTRGDLENGPSAGKIAVSGAWTAADTFTLDVVRYQTPFTAKYRMQFSGDELKLETIPNVGPTPPVMVGRRE
;
A
#
# COMPACT_ATOMS: atom_id res chain seq x y z
N ILE A 1 10.42 16.93 -5.58
CA ILE A 1 9.33 15.95 -5.68
C ILE A 1 9.16 15.62 -7.15
N GLU A 2 9.23 14.33 -7.49
CA GLU A 2 9.11 13.86 -8.86
C GLU A 2 7.75 13.24 -9.10
N ASN A 3 7.10 13.67 -10.19
CA ASN A 3 5.81 13.12 -10.66
C ASN A 3 4.74 13.00 -9.56
N PRO A 4 4.48 14.06 -8.77
CA PRO A 4 3.38 14.04 -7.81
C PRO A 4 2.06 14.01 -8.57
N THR A 5 1.07 13.28 -8.03
CA THR A 5 -0.29 13.34 -8.52
C THR A 5 -1.23 13.77 -7.40
N TRP A 6 -2.32 14.43 -7.75
CA TRP A 6 -3.34 14.84 -6.81
C TRP A 6 -4.72 14.51 -7.36
N GLU A 7 -5.51 13.82 -6.57
CA GLU A 7 -6.89 13.52 -6.95
C GLU A 7 -7.70 14.80 -7.09
N ALA A 8 -8.54 14.84 -8.11
CA ALA A 8 -9.44 15.95 -8.37
C ALA A 8 -10.86 15.45 -8.61
N SER A 9 -11.84 16.33 -8.37
CA SER A 9 -13.22 16.09 -8.73
C SER A 9 -13.38 16.02 -10.26
N LYS A 10 -14.55 15.57 -10.73
CA LYS A 10 -14.87 15.58 -12.17
C LYS A 10 -14.80 16.99 -12.79
N GLN A 11 -14.93 18.05 -11.98
CA GLN A 11 -14.79 19.44 -12.39
C GLN A 11 -13.33 19.94 -12.36
N GLY A 12 -12.34 19.08 -12.04
CA GLY A 12 -10.94 19.46 -11.98
C GLY A 12 -10.50 20.16 -10.68
N VAL A 13 -11.35 20.19 -9.65
CA VAL A 13 -11.01 20.78 -8.34
C VAL A 13 -10.26 19.72 -7.50
N SER A 14 -9.03 20.07 -7.05
CA SER A 14 -8.22 19.19 -6.20
C SER A 14 -8.92 18.88 -4.88
N MET A 15 -8.79 17.64 -4.41
CA MET A 15 -9.29 17.22 -3.10
C MET A 15 -8.52 17.93 -1.98
N GLY A 16 -9.23 18.54 -1.02
CA GLY A 16 -8.60 19.35 0.02
C GLY A 16 -8.02 18.57 1.19
N GLY A 17 -8.51 17.37 1.45
CA GLY A 17 -8.14 16.59 2.64
C GLY A 17 -7.37 15.29 2.34
N TYR A 18 -7.22 14.90 1.09
CA TYR A 18 -6.57 13.65 0.66
C TYR A 18 -6.22 13.69 -0.83
N GLY A 19 -5.68 12.60 -1.35
CA GLY A 19 -5.49 12.41 -2.79
C GLY A 19 -4.11 12.76 -3.31
N LEU A 20 -3.18 13.22 -2.46
CA LEU A 20 -1.79 13.43 -2.85
C LEU A 20 -1.06 12.09 -2.89
N SER A 21 -0.49 11.75 -4.05
CA SER A 21 0.40 10.60 -4.21
C SER A 21 1.82 11.09 -4.49
N ILE A 22 2.74 10.75 -3.60
CA ILE A 22 4.16 11.07 -3.67
C ILE A 22 4.99 9.87 -3.20
N ARG A 23 6.28 9.89 -3.47
CA ARG A 23 7.19 8.86 -2.98
C ARG A 23 7.41 8.98 -1.47
N THR A 24 7.74 7.88 -0.82
CA THR A 24 8.03 7.86 0.63
C THR A 24 9.17 8.81 1.00
N GLU A 25 10.19 8.94 0.14
CA GLU A 25 11.29 9.89 0.33
C GLU A 25 10.82 11.36 0.31
N ASP A 26 9.77 11.66 -0.46
CA ASP A 26 9.24 13.02 -0.52
C ASP A 26 8.41 13.36 0.73
N ILE A 27 7.77 12.35 1.35
CA ILE A 27 7.20 12.49 2.70
C ILE A 27 8.29 12.84 3.71
N ALA A 28 9.45 12.16 3.63
CA ALA A 28 10.59 12.45 4.49
C ALA A 28 11.13 13.88 4.29
N LYS A 29 11.20 14.36 3.04
CA LYS A 29 11.60 15.76 2.76
C LYS A 29 10.63 16.77 3.37
N PHE A 30 9.33 16.49 3.35
CA PHE A 30 8.34 17.32 4.02
C PHE A 30 8.56 17.32 5.54
N GLY A 31 8.78 16.17 6.14
CA GLY A 31 9.14 16.06 7.56
C GLY A 31 10.42 16.82 7.90
N GLN A 32 11.45 16.72 7.06
CA GLN A 32 12.71 17.46 7.20
C GLN A 32 12.49 18.99 7.18
N LEU A 33 11.62 19.49 6.31
CA LEU A 33 11.26 20.91 6.29
C LEU A 33 10.68 21.36 7.65
N TYR A 34 9.78 20.57 8.24
CA TYR A 34 9.19 20.88 9.55
C TYR A 34 10.17 20.67 10.71
N LEU A 35 11.03 19.66 10.64
CA LEU A 35 12.12 19.42 11.59
C LEU A 35 13.07 20.63 11.64
N GLN A 36 13.40 21.20 10.50
CA GLN A 36 14.22 22.41 10.35
C GLN A 36 13.44 23.72 10.50
N ARG A 37 12.27 23.67 11.14
CA ARG A 37 11.43 24.85 11.41
C ARG A 37 11.17 25.69 10.16
N GLY A 38 10.92 25.03 9.03
CA GLY A 38 10.59 25.65 7.75
C GLY A 38 11.77 26.09 6.89
N MET A 39 13.00 25.80 7.31
CA MET A 39 14.20 26.02 6.51
C MET A 39 14.41 24.87 5.51
N TRP A 40 14.80 25.23 4.29
CA TRP A 40 15.20 24.28 3.25
C TRP A 40 16.33 24.85 2.42
N ASN A 41 17.47 24.15 2.37
CA ASN A 41 18.67 24.58 1.66
C ASN A 41 19.05 26.05 1.94
N GLY A 42 19.06 26.44 3.21
CA GLY A 42 19.40 27.79 3.65
C GLY A 42 18.34 28.86 3.41
N LYS A 43 17.16 28.49 2.87
CA LYS A 43 16.04 29.41 2.62
C LYS A 43 14.86 29.11 3.52
N GLN A 44 14.29 30.15 4.16
CA GLN A 44 13.05 30.02 4.92
C GLN A 44 11.87 29.89 3.96
N LEU A 45 11.29 28.70 3.83
CA LEU A 45 10.11 28.43 2.98
C LEU A 45 8.80 28.56 3.76
N VAL A 46 8.80 28.17 5.04
CA VAL A 46 7.66 28.28 5.94
C VAL A 46 8.12 29.07 7.17
N PRO A 47 7.45 30.13 7.63
CA PRO A 47 7.87 30.86 8.81
C PRO A 47 8.03 29.96 10.04
N ALA A 48 9.13 30.10 10.78
CA ALA A 48 9.41 29.26 11.96
C ALA A 48 8.26 29.32 12.99
N ALA A 49 7.72 30.53 13.24
CA ALA A 49 6.59 30.73 14.14
C ALA A 49 5.32 29.99 13.68
N TRP A 50 5.12 29.84 12.35
CA TRP A 50 4.04 28.99 11.83
C TRP A 50 4.27 27.52 12.13
N VAL A 51 5.49 27.01 11.92
CA VAL A 51 5.83 25.62 12.22
C VAL A 51 5.59 25.33 13.72
N ASP A 52 6.10 26.19 14.60
CA ASP A 52 5.91 26.07 16.06
C ASP A 52 4.41 26.05 16.42
N SER A 53 3.62 26.95 15.83
CA SER A 53 2.18 26.98 16.07
C SER A 53 1.48 25.75 15.49
N ALA A 54 1.77 25.38 14.25
CA ALA A 54 1.09 24.27 13.56
C ALA A 54 1.32 22.90 14.25
N THR A 55 2.49 22.71 14.85
CA THR A 55 2.85 21.47 15.52
C THR A 55 2.58 21.46 17.03
N SER A 56 2.06 22.54 17.57
CA SER A 56 1.67 22.66 18.99
C SER A 56 0.33 21.98 19.27
N ARG A 57 0.08 21.68 20.55
CA ARG A 57 -1.21 21.15 20.99
C ARG A 57 -2.19 22.30 21.21
N TRP A 58 -3.11 22.51 20.27
CA TRP A 58 -4.16 23.52 20.38
C TRP A 58 -5.45 22.97 20.98
N MET A 59 -5.73 21.68 20.75
CA MET A 59 -6.92 21.06 21.30
C MET A 59 -6.63 19.63 21.79
N SER A 60 -7.43 19.20 22.74
CA SER A 60 -7.45 17.81 23.18
C SER A 60 -8.29 16.98 22.22
N ASN A 61 -7.84 15.78 21.95
CA ASN A 61 -8.58 14.78 21.16
C ASN A 61 -8.73 13.45 21.93
N GLY A 62 -8.53 13.48 23.26
CA GLY A 62 -8.68 12.36 24.16
C GLY A 62 -7.77 12.43 25.37
N SER A 63 -7.79 11.41 26.19
CA SER A 63 -7.04 11.32 27.44
C SER A 63 -6.31 9.98 27.66
N ASN A 64 -6.36 9.05 26.71
CA ASN A 64 -5.67 7.77 26.84
C ASN A 64 -4.16 7.96 26.58
N PRO A 65 -3.29 7.85 27.59
CA PRO A 65 -1.86 8.06 27.43
C PRO A 65 -1.17 7.02 26.55
N ALA A 66 -1.81 5.87 26.29
CA ALA A 66 -1.29 4.81 25.43
C ALA A 66 -1.67 4.98 23.95
N SER A 67 -2.58 5.91 23.63
CA SER A 67 -3.03 6.19 22.27
C SER A 67 -2.26 7.36 21.68
N ASP A 68 -1.72 7.20 20.47
CA ASP A 68 -1.11 8.29 19.72
C ASP A 68 -2.15 9.21 19.05
N TRP A 69 -3.45 8.90 19.17
CA TRP A 69 -4.54 9.76 18.72
C TRP A 69 -5.12 10.64 19.84
N ASP A 70 -4.69 10.45 21.09
CA ASP A 70 -5.20 11.16 22.27
C ASP A 70 -4.19 12.19 22.83
N GLN A 71 -3.09 12.45 22.13
CA GLN A 71 -2.03 13.34 22.63
C GLN A 71 -2.23 14.82 22.28
N GLY A 72 -3.28 15.13 21.51
CA GLY A 72 -3.64 16.47 21.06
C GLY A 72 -3.42 16.70 19.58
N TYR A 73 -3.90 17.84 19.09
CA TYR A 73 -3.91 18.18 17.68
C TYR A 73 -3.53 19.64 17.44
N GLY A 74 -2.71 19.89 16.43
CA GLY A 74 -2.30 21.19 15.94
C GLY A 74 -3.05 21.62 14.67
N PHE A 75 -2.35 22.28 13.74
CA PHE A 75 -2.90 22.65 12.44
C PHE A 75 -2.55 21.56 11.41
N GLN A 76 -3.43 20.54 11.29
CA GLN A 76 -3.24 19.34 10.47
C GLN A 76 -2.08 18.42 10.94
N PHE A 77 -1.57 18.62 12.17
CA PHE A 77 -0.59 17.73 12.80
C PHE A 77 -1.15 17.09 14.05
N TRP A 78 -1.00 15.79 14.16
CA TRP A 78 -1.28 15.03 15.37
C TRP A 78 -0.08 15.10 16.31
N ARG A 79 -0.35 15.32 17.60
CA ARG A 79 0.66 15.05 18.63
C ARG A 79 0.72 13.56 18.91
N CYS A 80 1.92 13.07 19.23
CA CYS A 80 2.16 11.70 19.61
C CYS A 80 2.70 11.61 21.03
N ARG A 81 2.75 10.40 21.54
CA ARG A 81 3.59 10.09 22.70
C ARG A 81 5.04 10.54 22.44
N ASN A 82 5.86 10.60 23.49
CA ASN A 82 7.29 10.94 23.40
C ASN A 82 7.59 12.35 22.87
N GLY A 83 6.66 13.31 23.00
CA GLY A 83 6.88 14.69 22.56
C GLY A 83 6.93 14.91 21.04
N VAL A 84 6.57 13.93 20.26
CA VAL A 84 6.66 13.85 18.80
C VAL A 84 5.40 14.42 18.15
N PHE A 85 5.48 14.87 16.90
CA PHE A 85 4.32 15.18 16.08
C PHE A 85 4.38 14.47 14.72
N ARG A 86 3.25 14.34 14.08
CA ARG A 86 3.18 13.66 12.80
C ARG A 86 2.15 14.23 11.83
N GLY A 87 2.38 14.10 10.51
CA GLY A 87 1.37 14.01 9.48
C GLY A 87 0.82 12.57 9.44
N ASP A 88 -0.49 12.45 9.26
CA ASP A 88 -1.19 11.17 9.36
C ASP A 88 -2.14 10.99 8.18
N GLY A 89 -2.01 9.90 7.48
CA GLY A 89 -2.88 9.51 6.39
C GLY A 89 -3.52 8.15 6.63
N ALA A 90 -4.65 7.93 5.98
CA ALA A 90 -5.38 6.67 6.08
C ALA A 90 -4.50 5.45 5.78
N HIS A 91 -4.75 4.35 6.48
CA HIS A 91 -4.09 3.06 6.28
C HIS A 91 -2.60 3.02 6.63
N GLY A 92 -2.10 3.98 7.43
CA GLY A 92 -0.73 3.97 7.95
C GLY A 92 0.27 4.74 7.08
N GLN A 93 -0.16 5.84 6.48
CA GLN A 93 0.75 6.81 5.87
C GLN A 93 1.20 7.78 6.95
N PHE A 94 2.48 7.79 7.32
CA PHE A 94 2.97 8.63 8.41
C PHE A 94 4.20 9.43 8.01
N CYS A 95 4.22 10.68 8.45
CA CYS A 95 5.40 11.53 8.50
C CYS A 95 5.66 11.86 9.97
N VAL A 96 6.46 11.04 10.65
CA VAL A 96 6.77 11.19 12.08
C VAL A 96 8.00 12.06 12.23
N VAL A 97 7.89 13.18 12.96
CA VAL A 97 8.98 14.13 13.19
C VAL A 97 9.36 14.09 14.67
N LEU A 98 10.64 13.80 14.94
CA LEU A 98 11.22 13.64 16.27
C LEU A 98 12.24 14.78 16.52
N PRO A 99 11.80 15.98 16.94
CA PRO A 99 12.67 17.16 17.03
C PRO A 99 13.85 16.96 17.99
N GLU A 100 13.63 16.31 19.13
CA GLU A 100 14.66 16.05 20.15
C GLU A 100 15.78 15.09 19.69
N LEU A 101 15.54 14.37 18.59
CA LEU A 101 16.47 13.36 18.03
C LEU A 101 16.95 13.74 16.64
N ASP A 102 16.63 14.94 16.17
CA ASP A 102 16.94 15.42 14.81
C ASP A 102 16.62 14.36 13.73
N ALA A 103 15.42 13.79 13.82
CA ALA A 103 15.03 12.65 12.98
C ALA A 103 13.62 12.76 12.39
N VAL A 104 13.46 12.16 11.21
CA VAL A 104 12.18 11.96 10.53
C VAL A 104 12.02 10.48 10.16
N VAL A 105 10.84 9.94 10.41
CA VAL A 105 10.47 8.59 9.97
C VAL A 105 9.26 8.71 9.04
N ALA A 106 9.49 8.45 7.75
CA ALA A 106 8.43 8.41 6.74
C ALA A 106 7.99 6.97 6.51
N ILE A 107 6.69 6.73 6.51
CA ILE A 107 6.11 5.40 6.40
C ILE A 107 4.98 5.44 5.37
N THR A 108 4.98 4.47 4.46
CA THR A 108 3.85 4.13 3.61
C THR A 108 3.42 2.70 3.89
N ALA A 109 2.16 2.50 4.21
CA ALA A 109 1.62 1.19 4.58
C ALA A 109 0.22 0.98 4.01
N GLY A 110 -0.29 -0.24 4.15
CA GLY A 110 -1.65 -0.61 3.81
C GLY A 110 -2.21 -1.51 4.91
N THR A 111 -2.51 -0.95 6.07
CA THR A 111 -2.95 -1.69 7.26
C THR A 111 -4.19 -1.09 7.91
N ARG A 112 -4.92 -1.92 8.66
CA ARG A 112 -6.01 -1.49 9.56
C ARG A 112 -5.48 -1.14 10.95
N ASP A 113 -4.33 -1.70 11.34
CA ASP A 113 -3.70 -1.46 12.64
C ASP A 113 -2.68 -0.31 12.52
N LEU A 114 -3.19 0.91 12.57
CA LEU A 114 -2.39 2.13 12.49
C LEU A 114 -1.53 2.32 13.75
N GLN A 115 -2.11 2.01 14.93
CA GLN A 115 -1.38 2.12 16.21
C GLN A 115 -0.23 1.12 16.27
N GLY A 116 -0.41 -0.09 15.73
CA GLY A 116 0.65 -1.08 15.61
C GLY A 116 1.85 -0.59 14.84
N VAL A 117 1.65 0.15 13.75
CA VAL A 117 2.74 0.78 12.98
C VAL A 117 3.53 1.75 13.85
N LEU A 118 2.85 2.66 14.56
CA LEU A 118 3.51 3.61 15.46
C LEU A 118 4.20 2.90 16.63
N ASN A 119 3.59 1.85 17.16
CA ASN A 119 4.22 1.03 18.22
C ASN A 119 5.54 0.40 17.77
N VAL A 120 5.68 0.01 16.50
CA VAL A 120 6.97 -0.46 15.94
C VAL A 120 8.00 0.67 15.93
N VAL A 121 7.61 1.90 15.59
CA VAL A 121 8.50 3.08 15.66
C VAL A 121 8.99 3.27 17.08
N TRP A 122 8.08 3.25 18.07
CA TRP A 122 8.42 3.43 19.48
C TRP A 122 9.27 2.29 20.05
N ALA A 123 9.01 1.07 19.64
CA ALA A 123 9.72 -0.10 20.18
C ALA A 123 11.06 -0.38 19.50
N LYS A 124 11.27 0.04 18.25
CA LYS A 124 12.46 -0.35 17.46
C LYS A 124 13.27 0.84 16.98
N ILE A 125 12.63 1.88 16.47
CA ILE A 125 13.33 3.03 15.88
C ILE A 125 13.74 4.02 16.96
N LEU A 126 12.84 4.40 17.84
CA LEU A 126 13.09 5.36 18.89
C LEU A 126 14.31 4.99 19.78
N PRO A 127 14.44 3.75 20.32
CA PRO A 127 15.61 3.39 21.10
C PRO A 127 16.93 3.43 20.32
N ALA A 128 16.88 3.06 19.03
CA ALA A 128 18.05 3.12 18.17
C ALA A 128 18.51 4.56 17.91
N LEU A 129 17.58 5.49 17.71
CA LEU A 129 17.88 6.92 17.56
C LEU A 129 18.41 7.51 18.88
N GLN A 130 17.84 7.13 20.02
CA GLN A 130 18.31 7.56 21.35
C GLN A 130 19.74 7.09 21.64
N ALA A 131 20.09 5.87 21.24
CA ALA A 131 21.44 5.34 21.41
C ALA A 131 22.49 6.09 20.57
N GLY A 132 22.10 6.71 19.46
CA GLY A 132 22.95 7.54 18.61
C GLY A 132 23.04 9.02 19.00
N ARG A 133 22.33 9.44 20.05
CA ARG A 133 22.22 10.87 20.44
C ARG A 133 23.56 11.46 20.90
N ASP A 134 24.40 10.67 21.55
CA ASP A 134 25.64 11.13 22.16
C ASP A 134 26.84 11.13 21.20
N GLY A 135 26.62 10.89 19.93
CA GLY A 135 27.63 10.91 18.89
C GLY A 135 27.47 9.84 17.83
N ALA A 136 28.40 9.80 16.87
CA ALA A 136 28.38 8.79 15.82
C ALA A 136 28.55 7.39 16.42
N LEU A 137 27.72 6.46 15.98
CA LEU A 137 27.86 5.05 16.36
C LEU A 137 29.20 4.50 15.84
N PRO A 138 29.83 3.56 16.56
CA PRO A 138 31.02 2.88 16.06
C PRO A 138 30.77 2.25 14.69
N VAL A 139 31.78 2.31 13.81
CA VAL A 139 31.72 1.66 12.52
C VAL A 139 31.63 0.14 12.70
N ASP A 140 30.57 -0.46 12.24
CA ASP A 140 30.36 -1.91 12.21
C ASP A 140 30.04 -2.36 10.78
N ALA A 141 31.10 -2.72 10.04
CA ALA A 141 30.97 -3.20 8.67
C ALA A 141 30.12 -4.49 8.55
N GLY A 142 30.08 -5.31 9.63
CA GLY A 142 29.24 -6.51 9.66
C GLY A 142 27.76 -6.18 9.78
N ALA A 143 27.38 -5.24 10.63
CA ALA A 143 26.00 -4.76 10.75
C ALA A 143 25.56 -4.04 9.48
N GLU A 144 26.40 -3.20 8.90
CA GLU A 144 26.12 -2.50 7.65
C GLU A 144 25.83 -3.48 6.48
N ARG A 145 26.68 -4.50 6.32
CA ARG A 145 26.48 -5.54 5.31
C ARG A 145 25.14 -6.27 5.52
N LYS A 146 24.86 -6.72 6.75
CA LYS A 146 23.59 -7.40 7.08
C LYS A 146 22.38 -6.52 6.79
N LEU A 147 22.46 -5.21 7.08
CA LEU A 147 21.39 -4.27 6.76
C LEU A 147 21.19 -4.15 5.24
N LYS A 148 22.26 -3.97 4.48
CA LYS A 148 22.21 -3.90 3.00
C LYS A 148 21.60 -5.19 2.40
N GLU A 149 22.04 -6.35 2.84
CA GLU A 149 21.51 -7.65 2.42
C GLU A 149 20.01 -7.77 2.76
N LYS A 150 19.63 -7.37 3.97
CA LYS A 150 18.23 -7.39 4.40
C LYS A 150 17.38 -6.49 3.55
N LEU A 151 17.81 -5.25 3.31
CA LEU A 151 17.07 -4.28 2.48
C LEU A 151 16.92 -4.78 1.03
N ALA A 152 17.98 -5.34 0.46
CA ALA A 152 17.94 -5.91 -0.89
C ALA A 152 17.03 -7.14 -1.03
N SER A 153 16.80 -7.87 0.08
CA SER A 153 15.93 -9.06 0.12
C SER A 153 14.46 -8.72 0.37
N LEU A 154 14.11 -7.46 0.66
CA LEU A 154 12.72 -7.10 0.92
C LEU A 154 11.89 -7.20 -0.35
N ALA A 155 10.81 -7.96 -0.26
CA ALA A 155 9.84 -8.12 -1.33
C ALA A 155 8.43 -8.32 -0.76
N LEU A 156 7.43 -7.90 -1.52
CA LEU A 156 6.05 -8.23 -1.20
C LEU A 156 5.83 -9.73 -1.37
N LYS A 157 5.17 -10.35 -0.38
CA LYS A 157 4.87 -11.78 -0.41
C LYS A 157 3.83 -12.07 -1.48
N LYS A 158 4.11 -13.06 -2.31
CA LYS A 158 3.19 -13.64 -3.28
C LYS A 158 2.55 -14.90 -2.72
N SER A 159 1.44 -15.32 -3.29
CA SER A 159 0.84 -16.63 -3.03
C SER A 159 1.79 -17.74 -3.48
N VAL A 160 1.88 -18.79 -2.67
CA VAL A 160 2.80 -19.92 -2.95
C VAL A 160 2.17 -20.83 -4.00
N ALA A 161 2.89 -21.05 -5.08
CA ALA A 161 2.44 -21.92 -6.17
C ALA A 161 2.51 -23.40 -5.79
N VAL A 162 1.52 -24.16 -6.22
CA VAL A 162 1.56 -25.61 -6.33
C VAL A 162 1.77 -26.02 -7.80
N GLU A 163 1.98 -27.29 -8.07
CA GLU A 163 2.00 -27.80 -9.45
C GLU A 163 0.69 -27.48 -10.19
N THR A 164 0.81 -27.22 -11.49
CA THR A 164 -0.36 -26.91 -12.33
C THR A 164 -1.34 -28.07 -12.33
N PRO A 165 -2.54 -27.89 -11.79
CA PRO A 165 -3.50 -28.99 -11.64
C PRO A 165 -4.19 -29.35 -12.97
N ALA A 166 -4.82 -30.52 -13.01
CA ALA A 166 -5.55 -30.97 -14.19
C ALA A 166 -6.65 -30.00 -14.63
N VAL A 167 -7.35 -29.37 -13.68
CA VAL A 167 -8.42 -28.41 -13.94
C VAL A 167 -7.94 -27.23 -14.80
N ALA A 168 -6.65 -26.91 -14.77
CA ALA A 168 -6.10 -25.82 -15.58
C ALA A 168 -6.34 -26.01 -17.08
N LYS A 169 -6.29 -27.27 -17.56
CA LYS A 169 -6.58 -27.62 -18.96
C LYS A 169 -8.08 -27.53 -19.27
N GLU A 170 -8.91 -27.88 -18.31
CA GLU A 170 -10.38 -27.88 -18.48
C GLU A 170 -10.95 -26.47 -18.57
N ILE A 171 -10.36 -25.53 -17.80
CA ILE A 171 -10.85 -24.15 -17.74
C ILE A 171 -10.17 -23.21 -18.74
N ALA A 172 -9.13 -23.68 -19.43
CA ALA A 172 -8.34 -22.87 -20.36
C ALA A 172 -9.20 -22.26 -21.46
N GLY A 173 -9.22 -20.92 -21.52
CA GLY A 173 -10.02 -20.17 -22.49
C GLY A 173 -11.53 -20.19 -22.22
N ARG A 174 -12.00 -20.80 -21.13
CA ARG A 174 -13.42 -20.76 -20.76
C ARG A 174 -13.77 -19.42 -20.17
N ARG A 175 -14.87 -18.85 -20.64
CA ARG A 175 -15.42 -17.57 -20.17
C ARG A 175 -16.43 -17.84 -19.07
N TYR A 176 -16.22 -17.26 -17.87
CA TYR A 176 -17.12 -17.33 -16.72
C TYR A 176 -17.80 -15.97 -16.54
N VAL A 177 -19.12 -15.96 -16.66
CA VAL A 177 -19.96 -14.74 -16.59
C VAL A 177 -20.55 -14.59 -15.21
N PHE A 178 -20.47 -13.39 -14.65
CA PHE A 178 -20.96 -13.04 -13.32
C PHE A 178 -22.25 -12.23 -13.40
N PRO A 179 -23.17 -12.40 -12.44
CA PRO A 179 -24.32 -11.50 -12.32
C PRO A 179 -23.85 -10.10 -11.92
N LYS A 180 -24.72 -9.10 -12.10
CA LYS A 180 -24.44 -7.71 -11.71
C LYS A 180 -23.93 -7.63 -10.26
N ASN A 181 -22.82 -6.98 -10.06
CA ASN A 181 -22.13 -6.92 -8.77
C ASN A 181 -21.44 -5.55 -8.54
N PRO A 182 -21.10 -5.21 -7.27
CA PRO A 182 -20.48 -3.92 -6.95
C PRO A 182 -19.08 -3.72 -7.54
N GLN A 183 -18.37 -4.81 -7.89
CA GLN A 183 -17.05 -4.74 -8.50
C GLN A 183 -17.11 -4.52 -10.01
N MET A 184 -18.32 -4.56 -10.60
CA MET A 184 -18.61 -4.43 -12.03
C MET A 184 -17.88 -5.48 -12.89
N ILE A 185 -17.47 -6.61 -12.31
CA ILE A 185 -16.85 -7.72 -13.03
C ILE A 185 -17.95 -8.49 -13.73
N GLU A 186 -17.92 -8.50 -15.07
CA GLU A 186 -18.91 -9.19 -15.89
C GLU A 186 -18.45 -10.57 -16.31
N ALA A 187 -17.15 -10.71 -16.61
CA ALA A 187 -16.60 -12.01 -16.96
C ALA A 187 -15.11 -12.13 -16.65
N ILE A 188 -14.64 -13.35 -16.47
CA ILE A 188 -13.23 -13.71 -16.32
C ILE A 188 -12.94 -14.89 -17.25
N THR A 189 -11.77 -14.83 -17.93
CA THR A 189 -11.19 -15.93 -18.70
C THR A 189 -9.72 -16.08 -18.30
N LEU A 190 -9.28 -17.30 -18.07
CA LEU A 190 -7.87 -17.65 -17.88
C LEU A 190 -7.41 -18.51 -19.06
N THR A 191 -6.30 -18.14 -19.68
CA THR A 191 -5.69 -18.83 -20.80
C THR A 191 -4.21 -19.05 -20.52
N PRO A 192 -3.62 -20.23 -20.80
CA PRO A 192 -2.18 -20.37 -20.79
C PRO A 192 -1.53 -19.33 -21.73
N SER A 193 -0.38 -18.82 -21.35
CA SER A 193 0.35 -17.88 -22.22
C SER A 193 1.05 -18.66 -23.35
N ASP A 194 0.94 -18.17 -24.57
CA ASP A 194 1.62 -18.73 -25.74
C ASP A 194 3.15 -18.53 -25.68
N GLU A 195 3.60 -17.51 -24.95
CA GLU A 195 5.02 -17.12 -24.86
C GLU A 195 5.77 -17.82 -23.71
N ASP A 196 5.05 -18.26 -22.67
CA ASP A 196 5.63 -18.80 -21.44
C ASP A 196 4.68 -19.83 -20.82
N ALA A 197 5.02 -21.09 -20.91
CA ALA A 197 4.21 -22.20 -20.39
C ALA A 197 3.93 -22.13 -18.87
N ALA A 198 4.73 -21.35 -18.12
CA ALA A 198 4.53 -21.11 -16.69
C ALA A 198 3.65 -19.88 -16.41
N ALA A 199 3.26 -19.12 -17.44
CA ALA A 199 2.46 -17.93 -17.32
C ALA A 199 1.00 -18.17 -17.77
N MET A 200 0.10 -17.36 -17.20
CA MET A 200 -1.30 -17.31 -17.59
C MET A 200 -1.64 -15.91 -18.11
N GLN A 201 -2.54 -15.84 -19.06
CA GLN A 201 -3.20 -14.61 -19.47
C GLN A 201 -4.58 -14.57 -18.82
N MET A 202 -4.87 -13.54 -18.05
CA MET A 202 -6.24 -13.26 -17.58
C MET A 202 -6.85 -12.17 -18.43
N THR A 203 -8.06 -12.43 -18.93
CA THR A 203 -8.94 -11.40 -19.48
C THR A 203 -10.08 -11.17 -18.50
N VAL A 204 -10.29 -9.94 -18.08
CA VAL A 204 -11.40 -9.55 -17.22
C VAL A 204 -12.26 -8.51 -17.94
N THR A 205 -13.57 -8.76 -18.02
CA THR A 205 -14.53 -7.80 -18.57
C THR A 205 -15.12 -7.00 -17.41
N ILE A 206 -14.95 -5.68 -17.44
CA ILE A 206 -15.43 -4.76 -16.41
C ILE A 206 -16.19 -3.62 -17.11
N ASN A 207 -17.45 -3.46 -16.78
CA ASN A 207 -18.31 -2.39 -17.34
C ASN A 207 -18.27 -2.35 -18.89
N GLY A 208 -18.39 -3.50 -19.53
CA GLY A 208 -18.39 -3.67 -20.98
C GLY A 208 -17.04 -3.58 -21.69
N ALA A 209 -15.95 -3.35 -20.96
CA ALA A 209 -14.60 -3.25 -21.52
C ALA A 209 -13.70 -4.39 -21.00
N GLU A 210 -12.71 -4.79 -21.78
CA GLU A 210 -11.77 -5.85 -21.43
C GLU A 210 -10.42 -5.29 -21.02
N ASP A 211 -9.92 -5.75 -19.87
CA ASP A 211 -8.53 -5.63 -19.48
C ASP A 211 -7.82 -6.99 -19.58
N ARG A 212 -6.57 -6.98 -20.05
CA ARG A 212 -5.76 -8.19 -20.22
C ARG A 212 -4.49 -8.07 -19.39
N VAL A 213 -4.23 -9.09 -18.58
CA VAL A 213 -3.12 -9.08 -17.62
C VAL A 213 -2.35 -10.39 -17.72
N LYS A 214 -1.03 -10.28 -17.94
CA LYS A 214 -0.11 -11.43 -17.89
C LYS A 214 0.23 -11.76 -16.44
N LEU A 215 0.09 -13.01 -16.06
CA LEU A 215 0.26 -13.51 -14.70
C LEU A 215 1.37 -14.54 -14.66
N THR A 216 2.30 -14.36 -13.73
CA THR A 216 3.34 -15.35 -13.42
C THR A 216 3.39 -15.59 -11.92
N SER A 217 3.80 -16.81 -11.50
CA SER A 217 4.01 -17.13 -10.09
C SER A 217 5.41 -16.71 -9.59
N THR A 218 6.35 -16.52 -10.49
CA THR A 218 7.77 -16.29 -10.19
C THR A 218 8.09 -14.81 -9.96
N ALA A 219 7.38 -13.90 -10.63
CA ALA A 219 7.64 -12.46 -10.60
C ALA A 219 6.35 -11.63 -10.45
N TRP A 220 6.51 -10.38 -10.06
CA TRP A 220 5.46 -9.37 -10.17
C TRP A 220 5.46 -8.81 -11.60
N THR A 221 4.34 -8.87 -12.27
CA THR A 221 4.11 -8.23 -13.59
C THR A 221 3.45 -6.88 -13.37
N ARG A 222 4.04 -5.82 -13.89
CA ARG A 222 3.44 -4.48 -13.86
C ARG A 222 2.52 -4.28 -15.06
N GLY A 223 1.44 -3.53 -14.85
CA GLY A 223 0.47 -3.19 -15.87
C GLY A 223 -0.45 -2.08 -15.42
N ASP A 224 -1.42 -1.80 -16.25
CA ASP A 224 -2.50 -0.87 -15.98
C ASP A 224 -3.83 -1.64 -15.99
N LEU A 225 -4.67 -1.36 -15.02
CA LEU A 225 -6.08 -1.70 -15.06
C LEU A 225 -6.81 -0.43 -15.50
N GLU A 226 -7.43 -0.47 -16.68
CA GLU A 226 -7.99 0.75 -17.26
C GLU A 226 -9.47 0.94 -16.86
N ASN A 227 -10.13 -0.17 -16.50
CA ASN A 227 -11.55 -0.20 -16.30
C ASN A 227 -11.96 -0.46 -14.84
N GLY A 228 -13.16 0.02 -14.51
CA GLY A 228 -13.80 -0.23 -13.22
C GLY A 228 -13.31 0.61 -12.05
N PRO A 229 -13.83 0.31 -10.84
CA PRO A 229 -13.54 1.09 -9.63
C PRO A 229 -12.11 0.92 -9.11
N SER A 230 -11.38 -0.06 -9.65
CA SER A 230 -10.00 -0.36 -9.28
C SER A 230 -8.97 0.08 -10.33
N ALA A 231 -9.37 0.88 -11.31
CA ALA A 231 -8.48 1.40 -12.35
C ALA A 231 -7.22 2.08 -11.79
N GLY A 232 -6.11 1.93 -12.48
CA GLY A 232 -4.82 2.50 -12.11
C GLY A 232 -3.64 1.53 -12.28
N LYS A 233 -2.47 1.97 -11.84
CA LYS A 233 -1.21 1.23 -11.92
C LYS A 233 -1.22 0.03 -10.98
N ILE A 234 -0.99 -1.17 -11.51
CA ILE A 234 -0.99 -2.41 -10.76
C ILE A 234 0.33 -3.19 -10.92
N ALA A 235 0.63 -3.99 -9.92
CA ALA A 235 1.55 -5.11 -10.04
C ALA A 235 0.80 -6.39 -9.62
N VAL A 236 0.90 -7.43 -10.41
CA VAL A 236 0.15 -8.67 -10.23
C VAL A 236 1.06 -9.89 -10.21
N SER A 237 0.65 -10.91 -9.49
CA SER A 237 1.23 -12.26 -9.56
C SER A 237 0.11 -13.27 -9.45
N GLY A 238 0.13 -14.32 -10.25
CA GLY A 238 -0.90 -15.35 -10.26
C GLY A 238 -0.31 -16.74 -10.12
N ALA A 239 -0.95 -17.59 -9.31
CA ALA A 239 -0.49 -18.94 -9.07
C ALA A 239 -1.66 -19.89 -8.79
N TRP A 240 -1.53 -21.13 -9.20
CA TRP A 240 -2.34 -22.23 -8.65
C TRP A 240 -1.91 -22.44 -7.20
N THR A 241 -2.84 -22.34 -6.26
CA THR A 241 -2.60 -22.48 -4.82
C THR A 241 -3.25 -23.74 -4.23
N ALA A 242 -4.13 -24.39 -4.99
CA ALA A 242 -4.73 -25.68 -4.72
C ALA A 242 -5.13 -26.37 -6.03
N ALA A 243 -5.60 -27.62 -5.95
CA ALA A 243 -6.00 -28.43 -7.10
C ALA A 243 -7.13 -27.81 -7.96
N ASP A 244 -7.92 -26.92 -7.36
CA ASP A 244 -9.07 -26.25 -7.98
C ASP A 244 -9.04 -24.72 -7.88
N THR A 245 -7.98 -24.16 -7.27
CA THR A 245 -7.95 -22.72 -6.92
C THR A 245 -6.75 -22.02 -7.51
N PHE A 246 -7.03 -21.01 -8.35
CA PHE A 246 -6.05 -20.04 -8.82
C PHE A 246 -6.14 -18.78 -7.97
N THR A 247 -5.01 -18.30 -7.46
CA THR A 247 -4.96 -17.06 -6.66
C THR A 247 -4.19 -15.99 -7.40
N LEU A 248 -4.81 -14.83 -7.53
CA LEU A 248 -4.22 -13.61 -8.07
C LEU A 248 -3.91 -12.65 -6.92
N ASP A 249 -2.65 -12.28 -6.77
CA ASP A 249 -2.22 -11.20 -5.89
C ASP A 249 -2.15 -9.90 -6.70
N VAL A 250 -2.79 -8.85 -6.21
CA VAL A 250 -2.84 -7.52 -6.85
C VAL A 250 -2.33 -6.46 -5.89
N VAL A 251 -1.41 -5.64 -6.34
CA VAL A 251 -0.88 -4.47 -5.64
C VAL A 251 -1.14 -3.23 -6.50
N ARG A 252 -1.94 -2.30 -5.99
CA ARG A 252 -2.12 -0.97 -6.60
C ARG A 252 -1.03 -0.06 -6.06
N TYR A 253 0.16 -0.12 -6.66
CA TYR A 253 1.40 0.38 -6.06
C TYR A 253 1.52 1.91 -5.91
N GLN A 254 0.55 2.67 -6.40
CA GLN A 254 0.41 4.10 -6.13
C GLN A 254 -0.59 4.41 -5.01
N THR A 255 -1.08 3.37 -4.32
CA THR A 255 -2.09 3.46 -3.28
C THR A 255 -1.75 2.48 -2.14
N PRO A 256 -2.40 2.57 -0.97
CA PRO A 256 -2.23 1.57 0.09
C PRO A 256 -2.99 0.25 -0.18
N PHE A 257 -3.63 0.09 -1.32
CA PHE A 257 -4.55 -1.01 -1.56
C PHE A 257 -3.87 -2.20 -2.22
N THR A 258 -4.05 -3.37 -1.60
CA THR A 258 -3.75 -4.67 -2.18
C THR A 258 -4.95 -5.59 -2.04
N ALA A 259 -5.04 -6.59 -2.89
CA ALA A 259 -6.07 -7.62 -2.76
C ALA A 259 -5.57 -8.99 -3.23
N LYS A 260 -6.13 -10.03 -2.64
CA LYS A 260 -6.06 -11.39 -3.20
C LYS A 260 -7.42 -11.74 -3.79
N TYR A 261 -7.39 -12.28 -4.99
CA TYR A 261 -8.57 -12.84 -5.65
C TYR A 261 -8.40 -14.34 -5.73
N ARG A 262 -9.22 -15.08 -5.01
CA ARG A 262 -9.26 -16.54 -5.07
C ARG A 262 -10.33 -16.97 -6.05
N MET A 263 -9.93 -17.66 -7.08
CA MET A 263 -10.75 -18.18 -8.15
C MET A 263 -10.82 -19.70 -8.00
N GLN A 264 -11.90 -20.20 -7.39
CA GLN A 264 -12.13 -21.63 -7.20
C GLN A 264 -13.06 -22.16 -8.30
N PHE A 265 -12.59 -23.14 -9.05
CA PHE A 265 -13.29 -23.74 -10.18
C PHE A 265 -13.95 -25.06 -9.77
N SER A 266 -15.22 -25.25 -10.12
CA SER A 266 -15.98 -26.47 -9.88
C SER A 266 -16.97 -26.72 -11.01
N GLY A 267 -16.63 -27.61 -11.96
CA GLY A 267 -17.43 -27.83 -13.14
C GLY A 267 -17.62 -26.53 -13.96
N ASP A 268 -18.86 -26.12 -14.12
CA ASP A 268 -19.23 -24.92 -14.87
C ASP A 268 -19.29 -23.65 -13.99
N GLU A 269 -18.86 -23.73 -12.74
CA GLU A 269 -18.89 -22.59 -11.83
C GLU A 269 -17.49 -22.09 -11.47
N LEU A 270 -17.35 -20.77 -11.38
CA LEU A 270 -16.20 -20.05 -10.84
C LEU A 270 -16.65 -19.24 -9.61
N LYS A 271 -16.19 -19.65 -8.43
CA LYS A 271 -16.37 -18.88 -7.20
C LYS A 271 -15.21 -17.90 -7.05
N LEU A 272 -15.51 -16.61 -7.03
CA LEU A 272 -14.56 -15.53 -6.87
C LEU A 272 -14.69 -14.92 -5.47
N GLU A 273 -13.63 -15.06 -4.67
CA GLU A 273 -13.49 -14.42 -3.36
C GLU A 273 -12.44 -13.30 -3.46
N THR A 274 -12.81 -12.10 -3.01
CA THR A 274 -11.91 -10.94 -2.94
C THR A 274 -11.52 -10.65 -1.50
N ILE A 275 -10.24 -10.64 -1.19
CA ILE A 275 -9.67 -10.43 0.14
C ILE A 275 -8.80 -9.17 0.11
N PRO A 276 -9.36 -7.98 0.42
CA PRO A 276 -8.59 -6.74 0.49
C PRO A 276 -7.77 -6.66 1.78
N ASN A 277 -6.61 -5.98 1.73
CA ASN A 277 -5.83 -5.67 2.93
C ASN A 277 -6.55 -4.69 3.85
N VAL A 278 -7.24 -3.70 3.28
CA VAL A 278 -8.01 -2.67 3.99
C VAL A 278 -9.35 -2.44 3.30
N GLY A 279 -10.27 -1.78 3.99
CA GLY A 279 -11.64 -1.57 3.50
C GLY A 279 -12.57 -2.77 3.73
N PRO A 280 -13.81 -2.70 3.28
CA PRO A 280 -14.78 -3.79 3.41
C PRO A 280 -14.42 -4.96 2.50
N THR A 281 -14.69 -6.18 2.97
CA THR A 281 -14.57 -7.39 2.15
C THR A 281 -15.83 -7.50 1.26
N PRO A 282 -15.69 -7.54 -0.07
CA PRO A 282 -16.83 -7.75 -0.96
C PRO A 282 -17.45 -9.13 -0.76
N PRO A 283 -18.73 -9.29 -1.09
CA PRO A 283 -19.36 -10.61 -1.08
C PRO A 283 -18.69 -11.54 -2.10
N VAL A 284 -18.69 -12.81 -1.78
CA VAL A 284 -18.26 -13.85 -2.72
C VAL A 284 -19.20 -13.88 -3.91
N MET A 285 -18.64 -13.95 -5.12
CA MET A 285 -19.39 -14.02 -6.36
C MET A 285 -19.26 -15.39 -7.01
N VAL A 286 -20.31 -15.82 -7.71
CA VAL A 286 -20.29 -17.06 -8.47
C VAL A 286 -20.61 -16.72 -9.94
N GLY A 287 -19.62 -16.98 -10.79
CA GLY A 287 -19.76 -16.92 -12.24
C GLY A 287 -20.07 -18.30 -12.80
N ARG A 288 -20.74 -18.33 -13.95
CA ARG A 288 -21.05 -19.57 -14.69
C ARG A 288 -20.42 -19.54 -16.06
N ARG A 289 -19.98 -20.70 -16.48
CA ARG A 289 -19.41 -20.90 -17.81
C ARG A 289 -20.49 -20.59 -18.88
N GLU A 290 -20.11 -19.77 -19.84
CA GLU A 290 -20.89 -19.46 -21.03
C GLU A 290 -20.77 -20.57 -22.07
#